data_d83e6e8c1ec7ff5a90dd88956a791093
#
_entry.id   d83e6e8c1ec7ff5a90dd88956a791093
#
_cell.length_a   1.000
_cell.length_b   1.000
_cell.length_c   1.000
_cell.angle_alpha   90.00
_cell.angle_beta   90.00
_cell.angle_gamma   90.00
#
_symmetry.space_group_name_H-M   'P 1'
#
loop_
_entity.id
_entity.type
_entity.pdbx_description
1 polymer ?
#
loop_
_entity_poly.entity_id
_entity_poly.type
_entity_poly.pdbx_seq_one_letter_code
_entity_poly.pdbx_strand_id
1 'polypeptide(L)'
;MNVSLKIRHAVSNAIKKSGKDRIDICAQIYKLTGIEVTKSTLDKWSAESGDITSDHIDNNGNKRWGIPGEIIPAFCISTNDYEVLYIVTEAGNHKALKGKDVVRARMGLLKEEIAKKQQEYKELEKAMVEGK
;
A
#
# COMPACT_ATOMS: atom_id res chain seq x y z
N MET A 1 -0.03 -15.95 -11.28
CA MET A 1 1.20 -15.22 -10.92
C MET A 1 1.27 -15.07 -9.42
N ASN A 2 2.40 -15.41 -8.81
CA ASN A 2 2.53 -15.29 -7.36
C ASN A 2 2.70 -13.83 -6.92
N VAL A 3 2.47 -13.56 -5.64
CA VAL A 3 2.51 -12.19 -5.08
C VAL A 3 3.90 -11.56 -5.22
N SER A 4 4.96 -12.31 -4.97
CA SER A 4 6.34 -11.84 -5.12
C SER A 4 6.62 -11.31 -6.53
N LEU A 5 6.18 -12.04 -7.53
CA LEU A 5 6.38 -11.64 -8.92
C LEU A 5 5.55 -10.41 -9.28
N LYS A 6 4.32 -10.32 -8.79
CA LYS A 6 3.47 -9.12 -8.95
C LYS A 6 4.11 -7.89 -8.34
N ILE A 7 4.68 -8.02 -7.15
CA ILE A 7 5.36 -6.92 -6.46
C ILE A 7 6.57 -6.46 -7.27
N ARG A 8 7.39 -7.37 -7.77
CA ARG A 8 8.56 -7.01 -8.58
C ARG A 8 8.18 -6.30 -9.87
N HIS A 9 7.14 -6.77 -10.55
CA HIS A 9 6.63 -6.10 -11.74
C HIS A 9 6.12 -4.69 -11.42
N ALA A 10 5.42 -4.54 -10.30
CA ALA A 10 4.92 -3.24 -9.87
C ALA A 10 6.07 -2.28 -9.53
N VAL A 11 7.13 -2.75 -8.87
CA VAL A 11 8.32 -1.95 -8.57
C VAL A 11 8.98 -1.50 -9.88
N SER A 12 9.20 -2.41 -10.81
CA SER A 12 9.79 -2.10 -12.12
C SER A 12 8.96 -1.08 -12.88
N ASN A 13 7.65 -1.27 -12.95
CA ASN A 13 6.74 -0.35 -13.64
C ASN A 13 6.71 1.03 -13.00
N ALA A 14 6.70 1.10 -11.66
CA ALA A 14 6.72 2.36 -10.94
C ALA A 14 7.98 3.17 -11.25
N ILE A 15 9.14 2.52 -11.28
CA ILE A 15 10.40 3.16 -11.64
C ILE A 15 10.35 3.70 -13.06
N LYS A 16 9.91 2.90 -14.01
CA LYS A 16 9.81 3.29 -15.43
C LYS A 16 8.85 4.47 -15.64
N LYS A 17 7.68 4.43 -15.01
CA LYS A 17 6.67 5.48 -15.14
C LYS A 17 7.05 6.77 -14.44
N SER A 18 7.89 6.70 -13.40
CA SER A 18 8.29 7.89 -12.64
C SER A 18 9.13 8.87 -13.46
N GLY A 19 9.84 8.38 -14.45
CA GLY A 19 10.80 9.18 -15.22
C GLY A 19 12.02 9.62 -14.43
N LYS A 20 12.19 9.12 -13.21
CA LYS A 20 13.31 9.46 -12.33
C LYS A 20 14.42 8.43 -12.45
N ASP A 21 15.66 8.88 -12.24
CA ASP A 21 16.80 7.97 -12.13
C ASP A 21 16.69 7.15 -10.85
N ARG A 22 17.18 5.92 -10.89
CA ARG A 22 17.21 5.04 -9.73
C ARG A 22 17.96 5.65 -8.55
N ILE A 23 19.04 6.40 -8.84
CA ILE A 23 19.81 7.11 -7.82
C ILE A 23 18.96 8.16 -7.10
N ASP A 24 18.12 8.90 -7.84
CA ASP A 24 17.22 9.90 -7.27
C ASP A 24 16.15 9.27 -6.39
N ILE A 25 15.63 8.12 -6.82
CA ILE A 25 14.66 7.35 -6.02
C ILE A 25 15.31 6.89 -4.72
N CYS A 26 16.52 6.35 -4.77
CA CYS A 26 17.28 5.93 -3.59
C CYS A 26 17.55 7.10 -2.64
N ALA A 27 17.92 8.26 -3.17
CA ALA A 27 18.16 9.46 -2.38
C ALA A 27 16.90 9.92 -1.65
N GLN A 28 15.76 9.88 -2.32
CA GLN A 28 14.48 10.26 -1.72
C GLN A 28 14.04 9.26 -0.65
N ILE A 29 14.24 7.97 -0.87
CA ILE A 29 13.97 6.94 0.13
C ILE A 29 14.79 7.20 1.39
N TYR A 30 16.08 7.50 1.24
CA TYR A 30 16.96 7.85 2.36
C TYR A 30 16.44 9.06 3.12
N LYS A 31 16.03 10.09 2.38
CA LYS A 31 15.50 11.32 2.98
C LYS A 31 14.23 11.06 3.80
N LEU A 32 13.38 10.14 3.35
CA LEU A 32 12.11 9.83 4.00
C LEU A 32 12.24 8.82 5.14
N THR A 33 13.18 7.88 5.05
CA THR A 33 13.28 6.76 6.00
C THR A 33 14.55 6.76 6.85
N GLY A 34 15.59 7.47 6.41
CA GLY A 34 16.92 7.35 7.00
C GLY A 34 17.66 6.07 6.64
N ILE A 35 17.07 5.22 5.80
CA ILE A 35 17.66 3.95 5.38
C ILE A 35 18.35 4.13 4.04
N GLU A 36 19.63 3.76 3.98
CA GLU A 36 20.39 3.82 2.73
C GLU A 36 20.05 2.64 1.83
N VAL A 37 19.56 2.95 0.63
CA VAL A 37 19.26 1.97 -0.42
C VAL A 37 20.19 2.25 -1.59
N THR A 38 20.94 1.24 -2.03
CA THR A 38 21.81 1.39 -3.19
C THR A 38 21.05 1.11 -4.48
N LYS A 39 21.56 1.62 -5.58
CA LYS A 39 21.03 1.31 -6.93
C LYS A 39 20.98 -0.21 -7.16
N SER A 40 22.03 -0.92 -6.76
CA SER A 40 22.11 -2.38 -6.88
C SER A 40 20.97 -3.08 -6.14
N THR A 41 20.64 -2.61 -4.94
CA THR A 41 19.54 -3.14 -4.14
C THR A 41 18.20 -2.86 -4.83
N LEU A 42 17.99 -1.64 -5.31
CA LEU A 42 16.78 -1.27 -6.05
C LEU A 42 16.61 -2.12 -7.31
N ASP A 43 17.72 -2.39 -8.03
CA ASP A 43 17.72 -3.25 -9.20
C ASP A 43 17.26 -4.68 -8.86
N LYS A 44 17.66 -5.20 -7.70
CA LYS A 44 17.23 -6.52 -7.22
C LYS A 44 15.73 -6.56 -6.94
N TRP A 45 15.20 -5.50 -6.35
CA TRP A 45 13.74 -5.42 -6.05
C TRP A 45 12.89 -5.33 -7.31
N SER A 46 13.46 -4.83 -8.40
CA SER A 46 12.75 -4.64 -9.67
C SER A 46 13.06 -5.70 -10.72
N ALA A 47 13.85 -6.71 -10.38
CA ALA A 47 14.23 -7.78 -11.31
C ALA A 47 13.00 -8.58 -11.76
N GLU A 48 12.76 -8.63 -13.05
CA GLU A 48 11.60 -9.29 -13.66
C GLU A 48 11.84 -10.75 -14.02
N SER A 49 13.11 -11.17 -14.08
CA SER A 49 13.45 -12.55 -14.40
C SER A 49 12.98 -13.48 -13.29
N GLY A 50 12.37 -14.60 -13.65
CA GLY A 50 11.93 -15.62 -12.71
C GLY A 50 13.09 -16.44 -12.15
N ASP A 51 14.30 -16.28 -12.68
CA ASP A 51 15.46 -17.04 -12.29
C ASP A 51 16.00 -16.54 -10.95
N ILE A 52 16.12 -17.47 -10.03
CA ILE A 52 16.72 -17.21 -8.71
C ILE A 52 18.21 -17.41 -8.86
N THR A 53 18.98 -16.32 -8.78
CA THR A 53 20.45 -16.38 -8.79
C THR A 53 20.96 -16.48 -7.35
N SER A 54 22.23 -16.84 -7.18
CA SER A 54 22.87 -16.88 -5.86
C SER A 54 22.82 -15.54 -5.13
N ASP A 55 22.73 -14.43 -5.85
CA ASP A 55 22.64 -13.07 -5.30
C ASP A 55 21.27 -12.80 -4.63
N HIS A 56 20.27 -13.61 -4.96
CA HIS A 56 18.91 -13.45 -4.44
C HIS A 56 18.60 -14.40 -3.27
N ILE A 57 19.59 -15.15 -2.83
CA ILE A 57 19.43 -16.12 -1.75
C ILE A 57 20.40 -15.77 -0.62
N ASP A 58 19.92 -15.70 0.61
CA ASP A 58 20.78 -15.47 1.77
C ASP A 58 21.50 -16.76 2.22
N ASN A 59 22.34 -16.65 3.25
CA ASN A 59 23.13 -17.77 3.75
C ASN A 59 22.27 -18.92 4.29
N ASN A 60 20.98 -18.67 4.56
CA ASN A 60 20.03 -19.65 5.06
C ASN A 60 19.12 -20.20 3.96
N GLY A 61 19.37 -19.85 2.70
CA GLY A 61 18.57 -20.26 1.56
C GLY A 61 17.30 -19.45 1.34
N ASN A 62 17.09 -18.37 2.09
CA ASN A 62 15.93 -17.50 1.94
C ASN A 62 16.12 -16.46 0.84
N LYS A 63 15.06 -16.11 0.16
CA LYS A 63 15.10 -15.10 -0.89
C LYS A 63 15.27 -13.70 -0.31
N ARG A 64 16.24 -12.93 -0.84
CA ARG A 64 16.57 -11.57 -0.39
C ARG A 64 16.01 -10.45 -1.27
N TRP A 65 15.25 -10.76 -2.29
CA TRP A 65 14.96 -9.81 -3.35
C TRP A 65 13.60 -9.13 -3.24
N GLY A 66 12.97 -9.17 -2.12
CA GLY A 66 11.72 -8.46 -1.91
C GLY A 66 11.95 -7.05 -1.36
N ILE A 67 11.17 -6.08 -1.78
CA ILE A 67 11.19 -4.75 -1.17
C ILE A 67 10.71 -4.86 0.29
N PRO A 68 11.49 -4.36 1.26
CA PRO A 68 11.08 -4.41 2.66
C PRO A 68 9.83 -3.58 2.92
N GLY A 69 8.96 -4.06 3.83
CA GLY A 69 7.72 -3.38 4.17
C GLY A 69 7.91 -1.94 4.63
N GLU A 70 8.99 -1.67 5.38
CA GLU A 70 9.32 -0.33 5.88
C GLU A 70 9.74 0.64 4.78
N ILE A 71 10.17 0.14 3.62
CA ILE A 71 10.58 0.95 2.47
C ILE A 71 9.40 1.24 1.53
N ILE A 72 8.37 0.39 1.52
CA ILE A 72 7.26 0.50 0.58
C ILE A 72 6.61 1.89 0.56
N PRO A 73 6.25 2.51 1.71
CA PRO A 73 5.66 3.85 1.66
C PRO A 73 6.56 4.89 1.02
N ALA A 74 7.85 4.91 1.37
CA ALA A 74 8.82 5.85 0.81
C ALA A 74 9.03 5.62 -0.69
N PHE A 75 9.06 4.36 -1.12
CA PHE A 75 9.15 4.01 -2.54
C PHE A 75 7.93 4.52 -3.32
N CYS A 76 6.74 4.32 -2.79
CA CYS A 76 5.50 4.78 -3.42
C CYS A 76 5.46 6.31 -3.52
N ILE A 77 5.87 7.02 -2.48
CA ILE A 77 5.95 8.49 -2.49
C ILE A 77 6.98 8.95 -3.53
N SER A 78 8.14 8.31 -3.54
CA SER A 78 9.25 8.67 -4.44
C SER A 78 8.89 8.51 -5.92
N THR A 79 8.17 7.46 -6.27
CA THR A 79 7.77 7.17 -7.64
C THR A 79 6.39 7.74 -8.00
N ASN A 80 5.65 8.20 -7.00
CA ASN A 80 4.25 8.62 -7.13
C ASN A 80 3.36 7.49 -7.71
N ASP A 81 3.67 6.25 -7.34
CA ASP A 81 2.94 5.07 -7.80
C ASP A 81 2.72 4.14 -6.60
N TYR A 82 1.48 3.85 -6.28
CA TYR A 82 1.08 3.11 -5.08
C TYR A 82 0.68 1.67 -5.37
N GLU A 83 0.92 1.18 -6.57
CA GLU A 83 0.54 -0.18 -6.97
C GLU A 83 1.15 -1.25 -6.07
N VAL A 84 2.40 -1.09 -5.65
CA VAL A 84 3.07 -2.02 -4.72
C VAL A 84 2.28 -2.14 -3.42
N LEU A 85 1.86 -1.00 -2.86
CA LEU A 85 1.08 -0.98 -1.63
C LEU A 85 -0.28 -1.67 -1.81
N TYR A 86 -0.93 -1.43 -2.93
CA TYR A 86 -2.22 -2.06 -3.24
C TYR A 86 -2.11 -3.58 -3.34
N ILE A 87 -1.06 -4.08 -4.01
CA ILE A 87 -0.82 -5.53 -4.14
C ILE A 87 -0.61 -6.17 -2.77
N VAL A 88 0.20 -5.55 -1.91
CA VAL A 88 0.49 -6.07 -0.58
C VAL A 88 -0.77 -6.11 0.29
N THR A 89 -1.58 -5.05 0.25
CA THR A 89 -2.81 -4.99 1.06
C THR A 89 -3.87 -5.96 0.54
N GLU A 90 -4.02 -6.10 -0.77
CA GLU A 90 -4.95 -7.09 -1.35
C GLU A 90 -4.56 -8.52 -1.00
N ALA A 91 -3.26 -8.82 -0.99
CA ALA A 91 -2.76 -10.14 -0.60
C ALA A 91 -3.14 -10.48 0.85
N GLY A 92 -3.27 -9.46 1.71
CA GLY A 92 -3.72 -9.61 3.09
C GLY A 92 -5.22 -9.47 3.29
N ASN A 93 -6.01 -9.52 2.22
CA ASN A 93 -7.47 -9.36 2.25
C ASN A 93 -7.93 -7.98 2.74
N HIS A 94 -7.10 -6.95 2.56
CA HIS A 94 -7.42 -5.57 2.87
C HIS A 94 -7.34 -4.72 1.61
N LYS A 95 -7.89 -3.54 1.67
CA LYS A 95 -7.85 -2.60 0.55
C LYS A 95 -7.22 -1.28 1.01
N ALA A 96 -6.19 -0.83 0.29
CA ALA A 96 -5.59 0.47 0.53
C ALA A 96 -6.42 1.57 -0.14
N LEU A 97 -6.64 2.67 0.57
CA LEU A 97 -7.38 3.83 0.07
C LEU A 97 -6.51 5.08 0.12
N LYS A 98 -6.67 5.97 -0.86
CA LYS A 98 -6.06 7.31 -0.81
C LYS A 98 -6.73 8.13 0.29
N GLY A 99 -6.01 9.12 0.84
CA GLY A 99 -6.49 9.93 1.95
C GLY A 99 -7.90 10.49 1.77
N LYS A 100 -8.20 11.05 0.57
CA LYS A 100 -9.55 11.58 0.28
C LYS A 100 -10.62 10.48 0.24
N ASP A 101 -10.26 9.28 -0.16
CA ASP A 101 -11.18 8.14 -0.19
C ASP A 101 -11.42 7.59 1.21
N VAL A 102 -10.42 7.65 2.09
CA VAL A 102 -10.58 7.33 3.51
C VAL A 102 -11.60 8.28 4.14
N VAL A 103 -11.48 9.59 3.86
CA VAL A 103 -12.44 10.59 4.35
C VAL A 103 -13.84 10.30 3.83
N ARG A 104 -13.99 9.98 2.54
CA ARG A 104 -15.29 9.63 1.94
C ARG A 104 -15.89 8.39 2.58
N ALA A 105 -15.08 7.35 2.83
CA ALA A 105 -15.54 6.14 3.51
C ALA A 105 -16.03 6.45 4.92
N ARG A 106 -15.31 7.28 5.66
CA ARG A 106 -15.70 7.72 7.00
C ARG A 106 -17.00 8.52 6.96
N MET A 107 -17.16 9.41 5.99
CA MET A 107 -18.40 10.17 5.81
C MET A 107 -19.58 9.24 5.53
N GLY A 108 -19.38 8.20 4.72
CA GLY A 108 -20.41 7.19 4.45
C GLY A 108 -20.88 6.50 5.72
N LEU A 109 -19.92 6.06 6.56
CA LEU A 109 -20.23 5.44 7.86
C LEU A 109 -20.99 6.39 8.78
N LEU A 110 -20.59 7.64 8.84
CA LEU A 110 -21.25 8.65 9.65
C LEU A 110 -22.69 8.91 9.18
N LYS A 111 -22.93 8.92 7.88
CA LYS A 111 -24.28 9.05 7.33
C LYS A 111 -25.17 7.88 7.74
N GLU A 112 -24.64 6.66 7.74
CA GLU A 112 -25.36 5.47 8.19
C GLU A 112 -25.70 5.56 9.67
N GLU A 113 -24.76 6.01 10.50
CA GLU A 113 -24.99 6.21 11.95
C GLU A 113 -26.06 7.26 12.19
N ILE A 114 -26.02 8.37 11.47
CA ILE A 114 -27.04 9.43 11.57
C ILE A 114 -28.42 8.90 11.20
N ALA A 115 -28.51 8.13 10.11
CA ALA A 115 -29.78 7.53 9.67
C ALA A 115 -30.36 6.59 10.74
N LYS A 116 -29.51 5.76 11.35
CA LYS A 116 -29.92 4.87 12.46
C LYS A 116 -30.41 5.66 13.66
N LYS A 117 -29.70 6.72 14.04
CA LYS A 117 -30.09 7.57 15.18
C LYS A 117 -31.41 8.30 14.92
N GLN A 118 -31.61 8.77 13.70
CA GLN A 118 -32.89 9.39 13.31
C GLN A 118 -34.04 8.40 13.38
N GLN A 119 -33.82 7.15 12.96
CA GLN A 119 -34.83 6.11 13.05
C GLN A 119 -35.19 5.77 14.49
N GLU A 120 -34.18 5.61 15.36
CA GLU A 120 -34.38 5.38 16.79
C GLU A 120 -35.18 6.51 17.43
N TYR A 121 -34.87 7.75 17.08
CA TYR A 121 -35.56 8.92 17.56
C TYR A 121 -37.05 8.90 17.18
N LYS A 122 -37.34 8.60 15.92
CA LYS A 122 -38.73 8.49 15.42
C LYS A 122 -39.52 7.38 16.15
N GLU A 123 -38.86 6.25 16.37
CA GLU A 123 -39.48 5.14 17.10
C GLU A 123 -39.81 5.51 18.55
N LEU A 124 -38.92 6.25 19.22
CA LEU A 124 -39.13 6.73 20.57
C LEU A 124 -40.26 7.76 20.65
N GLU A 125 -40.30 8.70 19.67
CA GLU A 125 -41.41 9.66 19.58
C GLU A 125 -42.75 8.94 19.44
N LYS A 126 -42.81 7.93 18.57
CA LYS A 126 -44.00 7.14 18.32
C LYS A 126 -44.45 6.40 19.59
N ALA A 127 -43.50 5.76 20.27
CA ALA A 127 -43.76 5.07 21.52
C ALA A 127 -44.29 6.03 22.61
N MET A 128 -43.73 7.23 22.67
CA MET A 128 -44.15 8.27 23.61
C MET A 128 -45.59 8.71 23.37
N VAL A 129 -45.98 8.88 22.11
CA VAL A 129 -47.36 9.22 21.73
C VAL A 129 -48.32 8.06 22.00
N GLU A 130 -47.92 6.84 21.66
CA GLU A 130 -48.76 5.64 21.85
C GLU A 130 -48.84 5.19 23.31
N GLY A 131 -47.87 5.59 24.14
CA GLY A 131 -47.79 5.22 25.55
C GLY A 131 -48.69 6.00 26.51
N LYS A 132 -49.56 6.83 25.97
CA LYS A 132 -50.50 7.60 26.83
C LYS A 132 -51.68 6.75 27.23
#